data_2517c58589cb6320ae3f43abca14086c
#
_entry.id   2517c58589cb6320ae3f43abca14086c
#
_cell.length_a   1.000
_cell.length_b   1.000
_cell.length_c   1.000
_cell.angle_alpha   90.00
_cell.angle_beta   90.00
_cell.angle_gamma   90.00
#
_symmetry.space_group_name_H-M   'P 1'
#
loop_
_entity.id
_entity.type
_entity.pdbx_description
1 polymer ?
#
loop_
_entity_poly.entity_id
_entity_poly.type
_entity_poly.pdbx_seq_one_letter_code
_entity_poly.pdbx_strand_id
1 'polypeptide(L)'
;MHFRWILKGSVSTTLLLSAVLAAWSDEVPVLNLEPVCRGIAQGAAGAGERGGPDLSFAKCVRSEQALRRKLVKEWSRYALADRQHCVAETTMGGLASYTNLLGCLKSATEARKMFPGRNRDYQIER
;
A
#
# COMPACT_ATOMS: atom_id res chain seq x y z
N MET A 1 39.49 57.69 -23.39
CA MET A 1 38.08 57.37 -23.14
C MET A 1 37.95 55.86 -23.08
N HIS A 2 37.79 55.28 -21.89
CA HIS A 2 37.77 53.82 -21.67
C HIS A 2 36.35 53.38 -21.55
N PHE A 3 35.89 52.64 -22.53
CA PHE A 3 34.56 52.04 -22.52
C PHE A 3 34.63 50.62 -21.87
N ARG A 4 34.22 50.51 -20.62
CA ARG A 4 34.18 49.24 -19.90
C ARG A 4 32.88 48.51 -20.25
N TRP A 5 33.00 47.42 -20.98
CA TRP A 5 31.89 46.46 -21.20
C TRP A 5 31.70 45.62 -19.95
N ILE A 6 30.57 45.81 -19.31
CA ILE A 6 30.14 44.96 -18.19
C ILE A 6 29.37 43.78 -18.79
N LEU A 7 29.98 42.61 -18.77
CA LEU A 7 29.33 41.33 -19.09
C LEU A 7 28.37 40.98 -17.97
N LYS A 8 27.07 41.12 -18.22
CA LYS A 8 26.02 40.58 -17.36
C LYS A 8 25.96 39.08 -17.56
N GLY A 9 26.54 38.34 -16.63
CA GLY A 9 26.38 36.88 -16.55
C GLY A 9 24.94 36.53 -16.19
N SER A 10 24.22 35.94 -17.14
CA SER A 10 22.92 35.27 -16.89
C SER A 10 23.16 33.99 -16.09
N VAL A 11 22.82 33.99 -14.83
CA VAL A 11 22.78 32.79 -14.02
C VAL A 11 21.49 32.07 -14.38
N SER A 12 21.58 31.08 -15.28
CA SER A 12 20.50 30.14 -15.55
C SER A 12 20.33 29.23 -14.34
N THR A 13 19.37 29.55 -13.50
CA THR A 13 18.93 28.70 -12.40
C THR A 13 18.12 27.56 -13.01
N THR A 14 18.77 26.43 -13.26
CA THR A 14 18.10 25.19 -13.65
C THR A 14 17.37 24.66 -12.43
N LEU A 15 16.06 24.88 -12.37
CA LEU A 15 15.16 24.21 -11.42
C LEU A 15 15.18 22.71 -11.75
N LEU A 16 15.95 21.95 -10.98
CA LEU A 16 15.80 20.50 -10.90
C LEU A 16 14.47 20.22 -10.20
N LEU A 17 13.39 20.09 -10.99
CA LEU A 17 12.18 19.41 -10.54
C LEU A 17 12.57 17.96 -10.30
N SER A 18 12.96 17.66 -9.07
CA SER A 18 13.04 16.29 -8.57
C SER A 18 11.62 15.75 -8.59
N ALA A 19 11.29 15.02 -9.65
CA ALA A 19 10.11 14.18 -9.69
C ALA A 19 10.27 13.13 -8.59
N VAL A 20 9.74 13.40 -7.41
CA VAL A 20 9.47 12.40 -6.39
C VAL A 20 8.33 11.55 -6.95
N LEU A 21 8.65 10.70 -7.92
CA LEU A 21 7.78 9.63 -8.35
C LEU A 21 7.59 8.74 -7.13
N ALA A 22 6.40 8.80 -6.58
CA ALA A 22 5.99 7.99 -5.45
C ALA A 22 6.28 6.52 -5.77
N ALA A 23 7.33 5.99 -5.17
CA ALA A 23 7.68 4.56 -5.17
C ALA A 23 6.71 3.77 -4.28
N TRP A 24 5.40 3.97 -4.50
CA TRP A 24 4.34 3.47 -3.61
C TRP A 24 3.94 2.02 -3.89
N SER A 25 4.54 1.39 -4.86
CA SER A 25 4.10 0.06 -5.32
C SER A 25 5.16 -1.02 -5.30
N ASP A 26 6.41 -0.70 -5.01
CA ASP A 26 7.48 -1.69 -5.03
C ASP A 26 7.59 -2.48 -3.72
N GLU A 27 7.07 -1.97 -2.61
CA GLU A 27 7.12 -2.62 -1.32
C GLU A 27 5.73 -2.82 -0.71
N VAL A 28 5.62 -3.86 0.14
CA VAL A 28 4.42 -4.07 0.96
C VAL A 28 4.27 -2.92 1.94
N PRO A 29 3.13 -2.20 1.95
CA PRO A 29 2.94 -1.05 2.83
C PRO A 29 3.02 -1.43 4.30
N VAL A 30 3.40 -0.47 5.13
CA VAL A 30 3.28 -0.61 6.59
C VAL A 30 1.88 -0.17 6.99
N LEU A 31 1.07 -1.11 7.47
CA LEU A 31 -0.31 -0.86 7.87
C LEU A 31 -0.39 -0.63 9.38
N ASN A 32 -1.25 0.31 9.80
CA ASN A 32 -1.61 0.47 11.20
C ASN A 32 -2.64 -0.61 11.58
N LEU A 33 -2.17 -1.62 12.29
CA LEU A 33 -2.99 -2.78 12.69
C LEU A 33 -3.80 -2.52 13.98
N GLU A 34 -3.53 -1.43 14.68
CA GLU A 34 -4.15 -1.19 15.98
C GLU A 34 -5.68 -1.11 15.91
N PRO A 35 -6.31 -0.36 14.98
CA PRO A 35 -7.76 -0.28 14.94
C PRO A 35 -8.44 -1.63 14.68
N VAL A 36 -7.94 -2.40 13.73
CA VAL A 36 -8.54 -3.70 13.36
C VAL A 36 -8.33 -4.73 14.47
N CYS A 37 -7.12 -4.83 15.06
CA CYS A 37 -6.84 -5.78 16.11
C CYS A 37 -7.53 -5.41 17.44
N ARG A 38 -7.71 -4.14 17.72
CA ARG A 38 -8.51 -3.69 18.88
C ARG A 38 -9.98 -4.04 18.71
N GLY A 39 -10.54 -3.86 17.52
CA GLY A 39 -11.91 -4.28 17.22
C GLY A 39 -12.12 -5.78 17.38
N ILE A 40 -11.20 -6.61 16.90
CA ILE A 40 -11.23 -8.07 17.10
C ILE A 40 -11.14 -8.43 18.60
N ALA A 41 -10.25 -7.79 19.35
CA ALA A 41 -10.08 -8.04 20.78
C ALA A 41 -11.36 -7.70 21.58
N GLN A 42 -12.04 -6.60 21.22
CA GLN A 42 -13.31 -6.23 21.84
C GLN A 42 -14.43 -7.23 21.53
N GLY A 43 -14.51 -7.70 20.28
CA GLY A 43 -15.45 -8.75 19.88
C GLY A 43 -15.21 -10.06 20.62
N ALA A 44 -13.95 -10.47 20.76
CA ALA A 44 -13.56 -11.66 21.51
C ALA A 44 -13.92 -11.59 23.00
N ALA A 45 -13.76 -10.42 23.62
CA ALA A 45 -14.17 -10.18 25.00
C ALA A 45 -15.67 -10.36 25.20
N GLY A 46 -16.49 -9.88 24.25
CA GLY A 46 -17.94 -10.06 24.24
C GLY A 46 -18.37 -11.53 24.03
N ALA A 47 -17.55 -12.31 23.32
CA ALA A 47 -17.80 -13.74 23.08
C ALA A 47 -17.29 -14.68 24.20
N GLY A 48 -16.66 -14.14 25.25
CA GLY A 48 -16.14 -14.92 26.36
C GLY A 48 -14.92 -15.79 26.03
N GLU A 49 -14.10 -15.39 25.03
CA GLU A 49 -12.88 -16.13 24.68
C GLU A 49 -11.89 -16.21 25.86
N ARG A 50 -11.26 -17.39 26.02
CA ARG A 50 -10.22 -17.59 27.03
C ARG A 50 -9.00 -16.74 26.72
N GLY A 51 -8.53 -16.00 27.74
CA GLY A 51 -7.33 -15.16 27.65
C GLY A 51 -7.59 -13.65 27.55
N GLY A 52 -8.85 -13.26 27.40
CA GLY A 52 -9.25 -11.86 27.41
C GLY A 52 -8.78 -11.03 26.22
N PRO A 53 -9.11 -9.71 26.21
CA PRO A 53 -8.87 -8.83 25.06
C PRO A 53 -7.38 -8.62 24.76
N ASP A 54 -6.51 -8.59 25.77
CA ASP A 54 -5.07 -8.35 25.56
C ASP A 54 -4.41 -9.51 24.80
N LEU A 55 -4.78 -10.75 25.15
CA LEU A 55 -4.27 -11.93 24.44
C LEU A 55 -4.80 -11.99 23.00
N SER A 56 -6.07 -11.67 22.79
CA SER A 56 -6.70 -11.61 21.48
C SER A 56 -6.08 -10.54 20.61
N PHE A 57 -5.79 -9.35 21.15
CA PHE A 57 -5.06 -8.30 20.47
C PHE A 57 -3.67 -8.75 20.04
N ALA A 58 -2.87 -9.29 20.97
CA ALA A 58 -1.51 -9.75 20.67
C ALA A 58 -1.49 -10.89 19.62
N LYS A 59 -2.48 -11.78 19.66
CA LYS A 59 -2.65 -12.87 18.68
C LYS A 59 -2.97 -12.29 17.29
N CYS A 60 -3.88 -11.32 17.21
CA CYS A 60 -4.21 -10.64 15.97
C CYS A 60 -2.96 -9.99 15.35
N VAL A 61 -2.25 -9.17 16.11
CA VAL A 61 -1.03 -8.49 15.63
C VAL A 61 0.01 -9.50 15.11
N ARG A 62 0.24 -10.60 15.83
CA ARG A 62 1.17 -11.65 15.37
C ARG A 62 0.73 -12.30 14.06
N SER A 63 -0.55 -12.57 13.91
CA SER A 63 -1.12 -13.17 12.69
C SER A 63 -0.97 -12.22 11.49
N GLU A 64 -1.33 -10.95 11.65
CA GLU A 64 -1.18 -9.93 10.63
C GLU A 64 0.29 -9.73 10.22
N GLN A 65 1.20 -9.71 11.19
CA GLN A 65 2.64 -9.64 10.94
C GLN A 65 3.19 -10.86 10.17
N ALA A 66 2.65 -12.05 10.43
CA ALA A 66 3.00 -13.25 9.68
C ALA A 66 2.54 -13.14 8.21
N LEU A 67 1.34 -12.60 7.98
CA LEU A 67 0.83 -12.32 6.63
C LEU A 67 1.67 -11.26 5.91
N ARG A 68 2.12 -10.21 6.60
CA ARG A 68 3.04 -9.25 6.02
C ARG A 68 4.32 -9.90 5.53
N ARG A 69 4.94 -10.75 6.36
CA ARG A 69 6.16 -11.48 5.95
C ARG A 69 5.94 -12.37 4.73
N LYS A 70 4.77 -12.99 4.62
CA LYS A 70 4.39 -13.76 3.42
C LYS A 70 4.24 -12.85 2.21
N LEU A 71 3.52 -11.75 2.34
CA LEU A 71 3.33 -10.76 1.27
C LEU A 71 4.65 -10.21 0.76
N VAL A 72 5.60 -9.89 1.65
CA VAL A 72 6.94 -9.42 1.25
C VAL A 72 7.64 -10.40 0.32
N LYS A 73 7.54 -11.72 0.58
CA LYS A 73 8.13 -12.75 -0.26
C LYS A 73 7.44 -12.94 -1.62
N GLU A 74 6.15 -12.62 -1.68
CA GLU A 74 5.31 -12.88 -2.85
C GLU A 74 4.94 -11.60 -3.61
N TRP A 75 5.35 -10.42 -3.13
CA TRP A 75 4.88 -9.12 -3.60
C TRP A 75 5.05 -8.93 -5.10
N SER A 76 6.21 -9.27 -5.63
CA SER A 76 6.52 -9.14 -7.05
C SER A 76 5.71 -10.08 -7.96
N ARG A 77 5.04 -11.09 -7.40
CA ARG A 77 4.18 -12.01 -8.18
C ARG A 77 2.83 -11.37 -8.53
N TYR A 78 2.40 -10.35 -7.78
CA TYR A 78 1.17 -9.64 -8.06
C TYR A 78 1.42 -8.54 -9.09
N ALA A 79 0.49 -8.37 -10.03
CA ALA A 79 0.59 -7.31 -11.03
C ALA A 79 0.62 -5.93 -10.35
N LEU A 80 1.38 -4.99 -10.90
CA LEU A 80 1.53 -3.64 -10.35
C LEU A 80 0.17 -2.95 -10.13
N ALA A 81 -0.72 -3.01 -11.13
CA ALA A 81 -2.05 -2.42 -11.03
C ALA A 81 -2.88 -3.01 -9.90
N ASP A 82 -2.80 -4.34 -9.66
CA ASP A 82 -3.51 -5.00 -8.57
C ASP A 82 -2.94 -4.59 -7.22
N ARG A 83 -1.61 -4.48 -7.10
CA ARG A 83 -0.95 -3.98 -5.87
C ARG A 83 -1.42 -2.58 -5.53
N GLN A 84 -1.40 -1.66 -6.51
CA GLN A 84 -1.84 -0.27 -6.32
C GLN A 84 -3.31 -0.19 -5.92
N HIS A 85 -4.17 -0.89 -6.63
CA HIS A 85 -5.62 -0.94 -6.35
C HIS A 85 -5.90 -1.50 -4.97
N CYS A 86 -5.35 -2.66 -4.64
CA CYS A 86 -5.60 -3.33 -3.36
C CYS A 86 -5.03 -2.57 -2.15
N VAL A 87 -3.89 -1.90 -2.30
CA VAL A 87 -3.36 -1.02 -1.25
C VAL A 87 -4.29 0.15 -1.01
N ALA A 88 -4.74 0.83 -2.08
CA ALA A 88 -5.67 1.95 -1.96
C ALA A 88 -6.98 1.52 -1.30
N GLU A 89 -7.59 0.43 -1.75
CA GLU A 89 -8.84 -0.10 -1.19
C GLU A 89 -8.68 -0.47 0.29
N THR A 90 -7.61 -1.19 0.64
CA THR A 90 -7.35 -1.62 2.02
C THR A 90 -7.15 -0.45 2.98
N THR A 91 -6.58 0.65 2.52
CA THR A 91 -6.26 1.81 3.37
C THR A 91 -7.40 2.81 3.51
N MET A 92 -8.35 2.85 2.57
CA MET A 92 -9.45 3.82 2.58
C MET A 92 -10.46 3.63 3.72
N GLY A 93 -10.63 2.41 4.22
CA GLY A 93 -11.67 2.08 5.20
C GLY A 93 -11.29 2.31 6.67
N GLY A 94 -10.08 2.74 7.00
CA GLY A 94 -9.59 2.93 8.37
C GLY A 94 -9.37 1.64 9.17
N LEU A 95 -9.69 0.47 8.61
CA LEU A 95 -9.49 -0.87 9.20
C LEU A 95 -8.49 -1.68 8.35
N ALA A 96 -7.36 -1.07 8.07
CA ALA A 96 -6.33 -1.67 7.26
C ALA A 96 -5.77 -2.96 7.89
N SER A 97 -5.71 -4.05 7.10
CA SER A 97 -5.13 -5.32 7.54
C SER A 97 -4.44 -6.04 6.38
N TYR A 98 -3.43 -6.84 6.69
CA TYR A 98 -2.78 -7.68 5.69
C TYR A 98 -3.67 -8.84 5.24
N THR A 99 -4.61 -9.25 6.08
CA THR A 99 -5.66 -10.22 5.71
C THR A 99 -6.50 -9.67 4.56
N ASN A 100 -6.98 -8.43 4.66
CA ASN A 100 -7.78 -7.79 3.62
C ASN A 100 -6.95 -7.54 2.36
N LEU A 101 -5.71 -7.04 2.50
CA LEU A 101 -4.80 -6.82 1.40
C LEU A 101 -4.54 -8.12 0.61
N LEU A 102 -4.23 -9.21 1.30
CA LEU A 102 -4.01 -10.51 0.67
C LEU A 102 -5.28 -11.04 -0.01
N GLY A 103 -6.43 -10.85 0.62
CA GLY A 103 -7.74 -11.22 0.05
C GLY A 103 -8.00 -10.50 -1.27
N CYS A 104 -7.83 -9.18 -1.29
CA CYS A 104 -7.97 -8.37 -2.50
C CYS A 104 -7.01 -8.84 -3.62
N LEU A 105 -5.71 -9.02 -3.32
CA LEU A 105 -4.71 -9.45 -4.29
C LEU A 105 -5.02 -10.82 -4.90
N LYS A 106 -5.49 -11.76 -4.09
CA LYS A 106 -5.93 -13.08 -4.58
C LYS A 106 -7.14 -12.96 -5.49
N SER A 107 -8.15 -12.19 -5.10
CA SER A 107 -9.36 -11.97 -5.90
C SER A 107 -9.03 -11.30 -7.23
N ALA A 108 -8.17 -10.28 -7.22
CA ALA A 108 -7.71 -9.60 -8.43
C ALA A 108 -6.96 -10.57 -9.37
N THR A 109 -6.10 -11.42 -8.81
CA THR A 109 -5.36 -12.43 -9.58
C THR A 109 -6.30 -13.45 -10.23
N GLU A 110 -7.31 -13.94 -9.51
CA GLU A 110 -8.30 -14.87 -10.05
C GLU A 110 -9.18 -14.21 -11.12
N ALA A 111 -9.63 -12.98 -10.89
CA ALA A 111 -10.38 -12.22 -11.88
C ALA A 111 -9.59 -12.03 -13.19
N ARG A 112 -8.28 -11.78 -13.09
CA ARG A 112 -7.40 -11.65 -14.25
C ARG A 112 -7.27 -12.97 -15.04
N LYS A 113 -7.24 -14.11 -14.36
CA LYS A 113 -7.22 -15.42 -15.02
C LYS A 113 -8.54 -15.72 -15.74
N MET A 114 -9.67 -15.36 -15.13
CA MET A 114 -11.00 -15.58 -15.71
C MET A 114 -11.30 -14.64 -16.88
N PHE A 115 -10.74 -13.41 -16.86
CA PHE A 115 -11.02 -12.37 -17.84
C PHE A 115 -9.73 -11.74 -18.39
N PRO A 116 -8.92 -12.45 -19.15
CA PRO A 116 -7.59 -11.98 -19.58
C PRO A 116 -7.60 -10.76 -20.50
N GLY A 117 -8.75 -10.40 -21.08
CA GLY A 117 -8.92 -9.23 -21.96
C GLY A 117 -9.34 -7.94 -21.26
N ARG A 118 -9.91 -8.01 -20.06
CA ARG A 118 -10.54 -6.86 -19.38
C ARG A 118 -9.56 -5.79 -18.89
N ASN A 119 -8.28 -6.11 -18.78
CA ASN A 119 -7.26 -5.16 -18.28
C ASN A 119 -6.79 -4.13 -19.32
N ARG A 120 -7.16 -4.27 -20.58
CA ARG A 120 -6.78 -3.31 -21.62
C ARG A 120 -7.66 -2.07 -21.63
N ASP A 121 -8.92 -2.21 -21.22
CA ASP A 121 -9.90 -1.14 -21.34
C ASP A 121 -9.84 -0.15 -20.18
N TYR A 122 -9.35 -0.56 -19.01
CA TYR A 122 -9.26 0.31 -17.83
C TYR A 122 -8.10 1.33 -17.88
N GLN A 123 -7.18 1.21 -18.82
CA GLN A 123 -6.04 2.13 -18.99
C GLN A 123 -6.30 3.25 -20.00
N ILE A 124 -7.43 3.24 -20.71
CA ILE A 124 -7.69 4.16 -21.83
C ILE A 124 -8.41 5.44 -21.37
N GLU A 125 -9.00 5.46 -20.17
CA GLU A 125 -9.80 6.61 -19.68
C GLU A 125 -9.07 7.51 -18.66
N ARG A 126 -7.73 7.63 -18.75
CA ARG A 126 -6.97 8.60 -17.95
C ARG A 126 -6.14 9.51 -18.83
#